data_3f2880516dc2d6f461fde0fc20ee8efa
#
_entry.id   3f2880516dc2d6f461fde0fc20ee8efa
#
_cell.length_a   1.000
_cell.length_b   1.000
_cell.length_c   1.000
_cell.angle_alpha   90.00
_cell.angle_beta   90.00
_cell.angle_gamma   90.00
#
_symmetry.space_group_name_H-M   'P 1'
#
loop_
_entity.id
_entity.type
_entity.pdbx_description
1 polymer ?
#
loop_
_entity_poly.entity_id
_entity_poly.type
_entity_poly.pdbx_seq_one_letter_code
_entity_poly.pdbx_strand_id
1 'polypeptide(L)'
;MRSICKFMLKILGWKAVGGVAPEPKIIIIGVPHTSAWDFVISYFFYTSLGGRARILIKREFFFWPVGWFLKKMGGIPIDRSKGANVVRQTIQLFHDMDHIHLALTPEGTRERTKSWKAGFHTIATNANVPVYLGSFDWGRKEITIGNKFELTEDAKEDIKRMKAFYREKGVVGKFPEKFTAEE
;
A
#
# COMPACT_ATOMS: atom_id res chain seq x y z
N MET A 1 -14.21 -5.05 -15.97
CA MET A 1 -13.49 -5.07 -14.67
C MET A 1 -13.80 -3.84 -13.82
N ARG A 2 -13.62 -2.62 -14.32
CA ARG A 2 -13.86 -1.36 -13.56
C ARG A 2 -15.26 -1.29 -12.94
N SER A 3 -16.32 -1.55 -13.71
CA SER A 3 -17.71 -1.52 -13.23
C SER A 3 -18.00 -2.60 -12.19
N ILE A 4 -17.42 -3.79 -12.36
CA ILE A 4 -17.55 -4.90 -11.38
C ILE A 4 -16.89 -4.49 -10.06
N CYS A 5 -15.70 -3.90 -10.09
CA CYS A 5 -15.02 -3.46 -8.87
C CYS A 5 -15.80 -2.35 -8.14
N LYS A 6 -16.39 -1.39 -8.87
CA LYS A 6 -17.30 -0.39 -8.29
C LYS A 6 -18.51 -1.05 -7.61
N PHE A 7 -19.12 -2.02 -8.27
CA PHE A 7 -20.25 -2.75 -7.74
C PHE A 7 -19.89 -3.53 -6.47
N MET A 8 -18.73 -4.20 -6.47
CA MET A 8 -18.23 -4.93 -5.30
C MET A 8 -18.01 -4.00 -4.10
N LEU A 9 -17.39 -2.84 -4.31
CA LEU A 9 -17.22 -1.86 -3.23
C LEU A 9 -18.56 -1.40 -2.67
N LYS A 10 -19.54 -1.14 -3.55
CA LYS A 10 -20.91 -0.73 -3.14
C LYS A 10 -21.59 -1.80 -2.31
N ILE A 11 -21.56 -3.07 -2.74
CA ILE A 11 -22.15 -4.20 -1.98
C ILE A 11 -21.48 -4.35 -0.61
N LEU A 12 -20.14 -4.21 -0.55
CA LEU A 12 -19.39 -4.30 0.70
C LEU A 12 -19.55 -3.05 1.58
N GLY A 13 -20.28 -2.03 1.11
CA GLY A 13 -20.54 -0.78 1.81
C GLY A 13 -19.34 0.17 1.88
N TRP A 14 -18.35 0.02 0.98
CA TRP A 14 -17.14 0.85 0.98
C TRP A 14 -17.30 2.12 0.16
N LYS A 15 -16.84 3.22 0.72
CA LYS A 15 -16.71 4.51 0.05
C LYS A 15 -15.30 4.66 -0.51
N ALA A 16 -15.21 4.99 -1.80
CA ALA A 16 -13.95 5.24 -2.49
C ALA A 16 -13.73 6.75 -2.58
N VAL A 17 -12.62 7.25 -2.02
CA VAL A 17 -12.28 8.68 -2.02
C VAL A 17 -10.91 8.90 -2.65
N GLY A 18 -10.80 9.90 -3.53
CA GLY A 18 -9.59 10.22 -4.27
C GLY A 18 -9.59 9.68 -5.68
N GLY A 19 -8.43 9.68 -6.32
CA GLY A 19 -8.23 9.33 -7.72
C GLY A 19 -6.97 8.51 -7.95
N VAL A 20 -6.72 8.15 -9.21
CA VAL A 20 -5.44 7.59 -9.62
C VAL A 20 -4.45 8.75 -9.73
N ALA A 21 -3.27 8.59 -9.12
CA ALA A 21 -2.21 9.58 -9.24
C ALA A 21 -1.78 9.75 -10.71
N PRO A 22 -1.46 10.96 -11.15
CA PRO A 22 -1.14 11.25 -12.56
C PRO A 22 0.24 10.74 -12.98
N GLU A 23 1.17 10.56 -12.04
CA GLU A 23 2.52 10.13 -12.36
C GLU A 23 2.55 8.64 -12.73
N PRO A 24 3.39 8.23 -13.67
CA PRO A 24 3.49 6.83 -14.11
C PRO A 24 4.11 5.91 -13.05
N LYS A 25 4.95 6.46 -12.17
CA LYS A 25 5.67 5.70 -11.13
C LYS A 25 5.45 6.36 -9.78
N ILE A 26 4.83 5.63 -8.85
CA ILE A 26 4.55 6.12 -7.49
C ILE A 26 4.65 5.02 -6.45
N ILE A 27 4.83 5.43 -5.20
CA ILE A 27 4.59 4.58 -4.03
C ILE A 27 3.29 5.03 -3.36
N ILE A 28 2.42 4.10 -3.05
CA ILE A 28 1.20 4.31 -2.26
C ILE A 28 1.41 3.66 -0.89
N ILE A 29 1.43 4.46 0.16
CA ILE A 29 1.46 3.97 1.54
C ILE A 29 0.03 3.67 1.96
N GLY A 30 -0.24 2.42 2.31
CA GLY A 30 -1.56 1.97 2.77
C GLY A 30 -1.55 1.62 4.25
N VAL A 31 -2.31 2.33 5.08
CA VAL A 31 -2.40 2.19 6.53
C VAL A 31 -3.87 2.32 6.96
N PRO A 32 -4.31 1.58 8.00
CA PRO A 32 -3.64 0.51 8.75
C PRO A 32 -3.68 -0.84 8.00
N HIS A 33 -2.65 -1.67 8.18
CA HIS A 33 -2.61 -3.00 7.56
C HIS A 33 -2.78 -4.10 8.61
N THR A 34 -4.02 -4.45 8.89
CA THR A 34 -4.38 -5.40 9.95
C THR A 34 -5.00 -6.70 9.42
N SER A 35 -5.29 -6.78 8.12
CA SER A 35 -5.97 -7.92 7.51
C SER A 35 -5.54 -8.18 6.07
N ALA A 36 -5.66 -9.44 5.62
CA ALA A 36 -5.52 -9.76 4.19
C ALA A 36 -6.63 -9.14 3.33
N TRP A 37 -7.77 -8.79 3.92
CA TRP A 37 -8.86 -8.10 3.25
C TRP A 37 -8.49 -6.68 2.80
N ASP A 38 -7.51 -6.04 3.44
CA ASP A 38 -7.02 -4.72 3.03
C ASP A 38 -6.52 -4.76 1.58
N PHE A 39 -5.87 -5.85 1.19
CA PHE A 39 -5.47 -6.08 -0.20
C PHE A 39 -6.67 -6.21 -1.15
N VAL A 40 -7.70 -6.98 -0.77
CA VAL A 40 -8.88 -7.20 -1.62
C VAL A 40 -9.64 -5.88 -1.84
N ILE A 41 -9.83 -5.10 -0.77
CA ILE A 41 -10.50 -3.80 -0.85
C ILE A 41 -9.67 -2.80 -1.67
N SER A 42 -8.34 -2.76 -1.47
CA SER A 42 -7.44 -1.93 -2.27
C SER A 42 -7.51 -2.27 -3.76
N TYR A 43 -7.53 -3.54 -4.09
CA TYR A 43 -7.65 -4.01 -5.47
C TYR A 43 -8.95 -3.51 -6.11
N PHE A 44 -10.10 -3.70 -5.42
CA PHE A 44 -11.37 -3.20 -5.93
C PHE A 44 -11.37 -1.67 -6.07
N PHE A 45 -10.86 -0.98 -5.07
CA PHE A 45 -10.77 0.48 -5.07
C PHE A 45 -9.98 0.99 -6.26
N TYR A 46 -8.72 0.61 -6.35
CA TYR A 46 -7.83 1.17 -7.37
C TYR A 46 -8.23 0.78 -8.78
N THR A 47 -8.71 -0.46 -8.98
CA THR A 47 -9.28 -0.92 -10.25
C THR A 47 -10.58 -0.18 -10.59
N SER A 48 -11.41 0.17 -9.60
CA SER A 48 -12.65 0.93 -9.82
C SER A 48 -12.38 2.34 -10.34
N LEU A 49 -11.26 2.93 -9.97
CA LEU A 49 -10.79 4.23 -10.46
C LEU A 49 -10.15 4.14 -11.86
N GLY A 50 -9.85 2.93 -12.34
CA GLY A 50 -9.16 2.67 -13.61
C GLY A 50 -7.65 2.53 -13.47
N GLY A 51 -7.11 2.57 -12.25
CA GLY A 51 -5.71 2.33 -11.95
C GLY A 51 -5.38 0.84 -11.83
N ARG A 52 -4.09 0.54 -11.79
CA ARG A 52 -3.56 -0.80 -11.57
C ARG A 52 -2.44 -0.75 -10.52
N ALA A 53 -2.78 -1.02 -9.26
CA ALA A 53 -1.79 -1.11 -8.20
C ALA A 53 -0.99 -2.41 -8.27
N ARG A 54 0.28 -2.35 -7.88
CA ARG A 54 1.16 -3.49 -7.66
C ARG A 54 1.41 -3.66 -6.17
N ILE A 55 1.58 -4.89 -5.73
CA ILE A 55 1.95 -5.24 -4.36
C ILE A 55 3.03 -6.31 -4.34
N LEU A 56 3.93 -6.22 -3.36
CA LEU A 56 4.97 -7.23 -3.15
C LEU A 56 4.42 -8.36 -2.29
N ILE A 57 4.42 -9.58 -2.81
CA ILE A 57 3.95 -10.77 -2.10
C ILE A 57 5.10 -11.76 -2.01
N LYS A 58 5.22 -12.47 -0.89
CA LYS A 58 6.21 -13.55 -0.74
C LYS A 58 6.09 -14.55 -1.89
N ARG A 59 7.24 -14.92 -2.48
CA ARG A 59 7.32 -15.84 -3.61
C ARG A 59 6.62 -17.18 -3.34
N GLU A 60 6.64 -17.66 -2.12
CA GLU A 60 6.05 -18.95 -1.71
C GLU A 60 4.53 -19.01 -1.91
N PHE A 61 3.84 -17.86 -1.99
CA PHE A 61 2.41 -17.82 -2.27
C PHE A 61 2.06 -17.97 -3.77
N PHE A 62 3.08 -17.99 -4.65
CA PHE A 62 2.84 -18.06 -6.10
C PHE A 62 2.82 -19.50 -6.64
N PHE A 63 2.23 -20.43 -5.88
CA PHE A 63 1.93 -21.78 -6.39
C PHE A 63 0.64 -21.81 -7.21
N TRP A 64 0.49 -22.77 -8.10
CA TRP A 64 -0.70 -22.93 -8.92
C TRP A 64 -1.87 -23.48 -8.10
N PRO A 65 -3.14 -22.95 -8.25
CA PRO A 65 -3.58 -21.86 -9.13
C PRO A 65 -3.48 -20.47 -8.49
N VAL A 66 -3.14 -20.37 -7.20
CA VAL A 66 -3.15 -19.13 -6.40
C VAL A 66 -2.24 -18.07 -7.02
N GLY A 67 -1.06 -18.44 -7.44
CA GLY A 67 -0.09 -17.51 -8.04
C GLY A 67 -0.61 -16.83 -9.32
N TRP A 68 -1.43 -17.52 -10.10
CA TRP A 68 -2.05 -16.93 -11.28
C TRP A 68 -3.05 -15.81 -10.91
N PHE A 69 -3.90 -16.03 -9.89
CA PHE A 69 -4.81 -15.02 -9.38
C PHE A 69 -4.05 -13.83 -8.79
N LEU A 70 -3.03 -14.09 -7.96
CA LEU A 70 -2.21 -13.03 -7.36
C LEU A 70 -1.54 -12.16 -8.43
N LYS A 71 -0.98 -12.75 -9.47
CA LYS A 71 -0.41 -11.99 -10.61
C LYS A 71 -1.46 -11.14 -11.32
N LYS A 72 -2.65 -11.69 -11.57
CA LYS A 72 -3.77 -10.94 -12.17
C LYS A 72 -4.19 -9.75 -11.32
N MET A 73 -4.17 -9.90 -9.99
CA MET A 73 -4.49 -8.84 -9.04
C MET A 73 -3.34 -7.84 -8.81
N GLY A 74 -2.22 -7.96 -9.55
CA GLY A 74 -1.09 -7.03 -9.44
C GLY A 74 0.01 -7.48 -8.49
N GLY A 75 -0.05 -8.69 -7.95
CA GLY A 75 0.98 -9.27 -7.10
C GLY A 75 2.29 -9.49 -7.83
N ILE A 76 3.39 -9.05 -7.24
CA ILE A 76 4.77 -9.27 -7.70
C ILE A 76 5.45 -10.20 -6.70
N PRO A 77 5.95 -11.38 -7.14
CA PRO A 77 6.67 -12.27 -6.24
C PRO A 77 8.01 -11.65 -5.82
N ILE A 78 8.27 -11.62 -4.52
CA ILE A 78 9.52 -11.10 -4.00
C ILE A 78 10.10 -12.02 -2.93
N ASP A 79 11.42 -12.13 -2.90
CA ASP A 79 12.14 -12.82 -1.83
C ASP A 79 12.30 -11.87 -0.65
N ARG A 80 11.67 -12.22 0.48
CA ARG A 80 11.73 -11.45 1.74
C ARG A 80 12.73 -12.00 2.75
N SER A 81 13.58 -12.93 2.37
CA SER A 81 14.57 -13.54 3.28
C SER A 81 15.53 -12.53 3.92
N LYS A 82 15.84 -11.44 3.19
CA LYS A 82 16.67 -10.33 3.66
C LYS A 82 16.03 -9.00 3.29
N GLY A 83 15.78 -8.14 4.27
CA GLY A 83 15.09 -6.85 4.05
C GLY A 83 15.81 -5.95 3.03
N ALA A 84 17.15 -5.90 3.05
CA ALA A 84 17.94 -5.15 2.07
C ALA A 84 17.73 -5.65 0.63
N ASN A 85 17.50 -6.94 0.44
CA ASN A 85 17.18 -7.50 -0.89
C ASN A 85 15.82 -7.03 -1.39
N VAL A 86 14.83 -6.88 -0.50
CA VAL A 86 13.50 -6.36 -0.86
C VAL A 86 13.62 -4.94 -1.40
N VAL A 87 14.35 -4.06 -0.70
CA VAL A 87 14.57 -2.67 -1.11
C VAL A 87 15.25 -2.61 -2.49
N ARG A 88 16.36 -3.35 -2.68
CA ARG A 88 17.09 -3.39 -3.94
C ARG A 88 16.23 -3.90 -5.10
N GLN A 89 15.54 -5.03 -4.91
CA GLN A 89 14.65 -5.59 -5.92
C GLN A 89 13.53 -4.61 -6.28
N THR A 90 13.02 -3.86 -5.29
CA THR A 90 11.94 -2.90 -5.52
C THR A 90 12.43 -1.68 -6.29
N ILE A 91 13.62 -1.16 -5.98
CA ILE A 91 14.24 -0.08 -6.76
C ILE A 91 14.43 -0.54 -8.21
N GLN A 92 14.92 -1.77 -8.41
CA GLN A 92 15.08 -2.33 -9.76
C GLN A 92 13.75 -2.41 -10.51
N LEU A 93 12.64 -2.82 -9.86
CA LEU A 93 11.32 -2.81 -10.47
C LEU A 93 10.89 -1.42 -10.98
N PHE A 94 11.22 -0.35 -10.23
CA PHE A 94 10.96 1.02 -10.69
C PHE A 94 11.81 1.42 -11.89
N HIS A 95 13.01 0.87 -12.04
CA HIS A 95 13.85 1.11 -13.22
C HIS A 95 13.34 0.33 -14.43
N ASP A 96 12.94 -0.93 -14.26
CA ASP A 96 12.57 -1.84 -15.34
C ASP A 96 11.16 -1.57 -15.91
N MET A 97 10.28 -0.94 -15.14
CA MET A 97 8.88 -0.72 -15.54
C MET A 97 8.62 0.75 -15.87
N ASP A 98 8.03 1.04 -17.02
CA ASP A 98 7.63 2.41 -17.39
C ASP A 98 6.45 2.92 -16.54
N HIS A 99 5.61 2.03 -16.05
CA HIS A 99 4.45 2.37 -15.24
C HIS A 99 4.31 1.41 -14.05
N ILE A 100 4.44 1.94 -12.84
CA ILE A 100 4.26 1.16 -11.61
C ILE A 100 3.68 2.02 -10.47
N HIS A 101 2.48 1.70 -10.03
CA HIS A 101 1.89 2.22 -8.80
C HIS A 101 2.02 1.15 -7.72
N LEU A 102 3.04 1.26 -6.90
CA LEU A 102 3.39 0.25 -5.91
C LEU A 102 2.78 0.57 -4.55
N ALA A 103 1.89 -0.29 -4.07
CA ALA A 103 1.34 -0.18 -2.72
C ALA A 103 2.25 -0.88 -1.71
N LEU A 104 2.62 -0.17 -0.66
CA LEU A 104 3.44 -0.63 0.46
C LEU A 104 2.78 -0.31 1.79
N THR A 105 3.10 -1.09 2.81
CA THR A 105 2.69 -0.85 4.19
C THR A 105 3.93 -0.69 5.05
N PRO A 106 4.18 0.49 5.66
CA PRO A 106 5.39 0.71 6.46
C PRO A 106 5.42 -0.12 7.74
N GLU A 107 4.27 -0.57 8.20
CA GLU A 107 4.14 -1.52 9.31
C GLU A 107 4.91 -2.83 9.03
N GLY A 108 4.94 -3.30 7.78
CA GLY A 108 5.64 -4.50 7.33
C GLY A 108 5.09 -5.81 7.91
N THR A 109 4.01 -5.73 8.69
CA THR A 109 3.29 -6.84 9.33
C THR A 109 1.81 -6.50 9.43
N ARG A 110 0.98 -7.50 9.76
CA ARG A 110 -0.44 -7.33 10.13
C ARG A 110 -0.67 -7.40 11.63
N GLU A 111 0.40 -7.60 12.39
CA GLU A 111 0.38 -7.58 13.85
C GLU A 111 0.79 -6.20 14.36
N ARG A 112 0.38 -5.88 15.59
CA ARG A 112 0.68 -4.59 16.22
C ARG A 112 2.19 -4.35 16.27
N THR A 113 2.62 -3.21 15.74
CA THR A 113 4.02 -2.80 15.77
C THR A 113 4.13 -1.28 15.89
N LYS A 114 5.01 -0.85 16.78
CA LYS A 114 5.42 0.57 16.86
C LYS A 114 6.54 0.89 15.86
N SER A 115 7.28 -0.14 15.43
CA SER A 115 8.44 0.01 14.54
C SER A 115 8.04 -0.03 13.07
N TRP A 116 7.71 1.13 12.48
CA TRP A 116 7.47 1.24 11.06
C TRP A 116 8.79 1.20 10.28
N LYS A 117 8.77 0.56 9.13
CA LYS A 117 9.94 0.31 8.29
C LYS A 117 10.22 1.48 7.35
N ALA A 118 11.47 1.95 7.34
CA ALA A 118 11.92 3.04 6.48
C ALA A 118 12.18 2.64 5.01
N GLY A 119 11.94 1.37 4.65
CA GLY A 119 12.24 0.86 3.31
C GLY A 119 11.54 1.63 2.18
N PHE A 120 10.33 2.13 2.39
CA PHE A 120 9.62 2.96 1.42
C PHE A 120 10.37 4.25 1.10
N HIS A 121 10.96 4.89 2.11
CA HIS A 121 11.73 6.12 1.97
C HIS A 121 12.98 5.88 1.11
N THR A 122 13.75 4.84 1.43
CA THR A 122 14.93 4.45 0.64
C THR A 122 14.55 4.14 -0.81
N ILE A 123 13.42 3.43 -1.04
CA ILE A 123 12.96 3.12 -2.39
C ILE A 123 12.55 4.41 -3.12
N ALA A 124 11.73 5.26 -2.50
CA ALA A 124 11.23 6.49 -3.12
C ALA A 124 12.38 7.42 -3.52
N THR A 125 13.34 7.63 -2.62
CA THR A 125 14.49 8.51 -2.84
C THR A 125 15.39 7.96 -3.97
N ASN A 126 15.74 6.67 -3.93
CA ASN A 126 16.65 6.09 -4.94
C ASN A 126 15.98 5.90 -6.31
N ALA A 127 14.68 5.64 -6.36
CA ALA A 127 13.93 5.53 -7.60
C ALA A 127 13.40 6.88 -8.10
N ASN A 128 13.58 7.96 -7.33
CA ASN A 128 13.08 9.32 -7.60
C ASN A 128 11.58 9.32 -7.94
N VAL A 129 10.77 8.73 -7.06
CA VAL A 129 9.32 8.61 -7.26
C VAL A 129 8.53 9.21 -6.10
N PRO A 130 7.38 9.85 -6.38
CA PRO A 130 6.56 10.43 -5.34
C PRO A 130 5.87 9.37 -4.47
N VAL A 131 5.56 9.78 -3.23
CA VAL A 131 4.85 8.98 -2.24
C VAL A 131 3.46 9.57 -2.01
N TYR A 132 2.45 8.72 -1.99
CA TYR A 132 1.06 9.07 -1.70
C TYR A 132 0.58 8.34 -0.45
N LEU A 133 -0.16 9.02 0.42
CA LEU A 133 -0.74 8.40 1.62
C LEU A 133 -2.15 7.90 1.32
N GLY A 134 -2.35 6.61 1.47
CA GLY A 134 -3.64 5.93 1.37
C GLY A 134 -4.09 5.40 2.73
N SER A 135 -5.39 5.23 2.92
CA SER A 135 -5.92 4.65 4.15
C SER A 135 -7.04 3.66 3.92
N PHE A 136 -7.10 2.63 4.79
CA PHE A 136 -8.17 1.62 4.86
C PHE A 136 -8.94 1.81 6.16
N ASP A 137 -9.96 2.64 6.17
CA ASP A 137 -10.75 2.86 7.37
C ASP A 137 -11.92 1.88 7.45
N TRP A 138 -11.76 0.85 8.24
CA TRP A 138 -12.79 -0.18 8.45
C TRP A 138 -13.94 0.33 9.34
N GLY A 139 -13.69 1.31 10.20
CA GLY A 139 -14.72 1.91 11.04
C GLY A 139 -15.73 2.69 10.22
N ARG A 140 -15.25 3.53 9.30
CA ARG A 140 -16.08 4.32 8.37
C ARG A 140 -16.37 3.60 7.06
N LYS A 141 -15.77 2.44 6.82
CA LYS A 141 -15.73 1.74 5.53
C LYS A 141 -15.32 2.67 4.39
N GLU A 142 -14.22 3.35 4.59
CA GLU A 142 -13.69 4.32 3.63
C GLU A 142 -12.27 3.95 3.22
N ILE A 143 -12.03 3.92 1.91
CA ILE A 143 -10.69 3.75 1.37
C ILE A 143 -10.30 4.99 0.59
N THR A 144 -9.12 5.52 0.89
CA THR A 144 -8.66 6.78 0.30
C THR A 144 -7.27 6.66 -0.31
N ILE A 145 -7.03 7.47 -1.35
CA ILE A 145 -5.69 7.94 -1.71
C ILE A 145 -5.73 9.45 -1.54
N GLY A 146 -4.88 9.94 -0.64
CA GLY A 146 -4.74 11.36 -0.35
C GLY A 146 -3.77 12.07 -1.27
N ASN A 147 -3.28 13.20 -0.81
CA ASN A 147 -2.30 14.00 -1.52
C ASN A 147 -0.90 13.36 -1.49
N LYS A 148 -0.04 13.86 -2.36
CA LYS A 148 1.39 13.58 -2.36
C LYS A 148 1.99 13.96 -1.01
N PHE A 149 2.84 13.08 -0.48
CA PHE A 149 3.57 13.29 0.75
C PHE A 149 5.01 13.66 0.40
N GLU A 150 5.41 14.87 0.77
CA GLU A 150 6.76 15.34 0.52
C GLU A 150 7.72 14.72 1.54
N LEU A 151 8.68 13.93 1.02
CA LEU A 151 9.73 13.33 1.83
C LEU A 151 10.78 14.38 2.20
N THR A 152 11.32 14.25 3.41
CA THR A 152 12.52 14.93 3.85
C THR A 152 13.75 14.02 3.61
N GLU A 153 14.92 14.46 4.02
CA GLU A 153 16.12 13.62 4.02
C GLU A 153 16.15 12.62 5.20
N ASP A 154 15.32 12.85 6.21
CA ASP A 154 15.23 12.00 7.41
C ASP A 154 14.01 11.08 7.39
N ALA A 155 14.28 9.80 7.11
CA ALA A 155 13.25 8.76 7.10
C ALA A 155 12.53 8.58 8.45
N LYS A 156 13.20 8.88 9.58
CA LYS A 156 12.58 8.77 10.91
C LYS A 156 11.58 9.91 11.13
N GLU A 157 11.95 11.11 10.73
CA GLU A 157 11.04 12.25 10.79
C GLU A 157 9.84 12.04 9.88
N ASP A 158 10.02 11.51 8.68
CA ASP A 158 8.93 11.20 7.77
C ASP A 158 7.99 10.13 8.33
N ILE A 159 8.50 9.09 8.97
CA ILE A 159 7.68 8.10 9.68
C ILE A 159 6.87 8.75 10.80
N LYS A 160 7.47 9.63 11.58
CA LYS A 160 6.79 10.37 12.65
C LYS A 160 5.65 11.23 12.09
N ARG A 161 5.91 11.98 11.03
CA ARG A 161 4.90 12.80 10.32
C ARG A 161 3.76 11.94 9.76
N MET A 162 4.08 10.79 9.16
CA MET A 162 3.05 9.85 8.68
C MET A 162 2.21 9.30 9.83
N LYS A 163 2.82 8.90 10.94
CA LYS A 163 2.08 8.42 12.11
C LYS A 163 1.15 9.51 12.66
N ALA A 164 1.64 10.76 12.76
CA ALA A 164 0.83 11.90 13.19
C ALA A 164 -0.38 12.09 12.27
N PHE A 165 -0.18 12.05 10.95
CA PHE A 165 -1.25 12.13 9.96
C PHE A 165 -2.32 11.05 10.16
N TYR A 166 -1.94 9.78 10.31
CA TYR A 166 -2.91 8.69 10.48
C TYR A 166 -3.60 8.72 11.85
N ARG A 167 -2.90 9.18 12.89
CA ARG A 167 -3.48 9.41 14.23
C ARG A 167 -4.53 10.52 14.19
N GLU A 168 -4.22 11.66 13.60
CA GLU A 168 -5.15 12.78 13.42
C GLU A 168 -6.36 12.38 12.58
N LYS A 169 -6.14 11.63 11.51
CA LYS A 169 -7.21 11.09 10.66
C LYS A 169 -8.11 10.10 11.40
N GLY A 170 -7.67 9.51 12.51
CA GLY A 170 -8.42 8.56 13.32
C GLY A 170 -8.82 7.31 12.55
N VAL A 171 -7.94 6.78 11.70
CA VAL A 171 -8.21 5.58 10.91
C VAL A 171 -8.26 4.31 11.78
N VAL A 172 -9.20 3.44 11.48
CA VAL A 172 -9.43 2.20 12.24
C VAL A 172 -9.19 1.00 11.34
N GLY A 173 -8.36 0.06 11.79
CA GLY A 173 -8.11 -1.21 11.09
C GLY A 173 -9.28 -2.18 11.22
N LYS A 174 -9.30 -3.24 10.39
CA LYS A 174 -10.26 -4.34 10.55
C LYS A 174 -10.16 -5.00 11.93
N PHE A 175 -8.95 -5.07 12.44
CA PHE A 175 -8.62 -5.51 13.80
C PHE A 175 -7.95 -4.34 14.51
N PRO A 176 -8.73 -3.47 15.21
CA PRO A 176 -8.19 -2.24 15.79
C PRO A 176 -7.03 -2.46 16.77
N GLU A 177 -7.07 -3.56 17.52
CA GLU A 177 -6.02 -3.95 18.48
C GLU A 177 -4.66 -4.22 17.83
N LYS A 178 -4.64 -4.50 16.52
CA LYS A 178 -3.42 -4.76 15.75
C LYS A 178 -2.77 -3.50 15.16
N PHE A 179 -3.41 -2.36 15.29
CA PHE A 179 -2.90 -1.10 14.74
C PHE A 179 -2.46 -0.14 15.84
N THR A 180 -1.37 0.57 15.58
CA THR A 180 -0.97 1.74 16.36
C THR A 180 -0.19 2.74 15.51
N ALA A 181 -0.55 4.01 15.63
CA ALA A 181 0.20 5.15 15.10
C ALA A 181 0.93 5.92 16.22
N GLU A 182 1.07 5.34 17.40
CA GLU A 182 1.87 5.87 18.50
C GLU A 182 3.36 5.83 18.19
N GLU A 183 4.13 6.71 18.81
CA GLU A 183 5.59 6.81 18.71
C GLU A 183 6.31 5.65 19.39
#